data_1752cb6f7520092883c0e9d6d7fc8e7e
#
_entry.id   1752cb6f7520092883c0e9d6d7fc8e7e
#
_cell.length_a   1.000
_cell.length_b   1.000
_cell.length_c   1.000
_cell.angle_alpha   90.00
_cell.angle_beta   90.00
_cell.angle_gamma   90.00
#
_symmetry.space_group_name_H-M   'P 1'
#
loop_
_entity.id
_entity.type
_entity.pdbx_description
1 polymer ?
#
loop_
_entity_poly.entity_id
_entity_poly.type
_entity_poly.pdbx_seq_one_letter_code
_entity_poly.pdbx_strand_id
1 'polypeptide(L)'
;MAYKFAAQLYTLREELKKGIYPLFKVLKEMGWEGVQISALPENYDQKEVAFALKENNLQAAGMHISLDRLTDDLDGVIKEAELYETKDIILPSIPKELHHAEGFKEVKRRLNHIAKEAPEQRISYHNHAFEFDIEIEGQDGLHYLLNPANDNHILAEIDVYWVKKAGKDPVEYLTPFANRMPIIHLKDMTNDVRQTFAEVGTGVIDFIPILQWGKANGIEWYAVEQDICERPPLESLEISLRNLQEFARKII
;
A
#
# COMPACT_ATOMS: atom_id res chain seq x y z
N MET A 1 4.75 -0.40 20.28
CA MET A 1 3.66 -1.20 19.65
C MET A 1 4.29 -2.35 18.87
N ALA A 2 3.59 -3.48 18.73
CA ALA A 2 4.02 -4.58 17.87
C ALA A 2 3.89 -4.15 16.40
N TYR A 3 4.67 -4.74 15.49
CA TYR A 3 4.51 -4.55 14.06
C TYR A 3 3.26 -5.29 13.60
N LYS A 4 2.41 -4.65 12.78
CA LYS A 4 1.27 -5.29 12.13
C LYS A 4 1.57 -5.51 10.66
N PHE A 5 1.59 -6.75 10.24
CA PHE A 5 1.84 -7.13 8.84
C PHE A 5 0.53 -7.46 8.13
N ALA A 6 0.34 -6.91 6.93
CA ALA A 6 -0.80 -7.18 6.07
C ALA A 6 -0.35 -7.73 4.72
N ALA A 7 -1.12 -8.67 4.17
CA ALA A 7 -0.92 -9.13 2.80
C ALA A 7 -1.69 -8.22 1.83
N GLN A 8 -1.00 -7.63 0.85
CA GLN A 8 -1.67 -6.88 -0.22
C GLN A 8 -2.30 -7.86 -1.22
N LEU A 9 -3.61 -7.77 -1.38
CA LEU A 9 -4.38 -8.75 -2.15
C LEU A 9 -4.10 -8.74 -3.65
N TYR A 10 -3.50 -7.67 -4.19
CA TYR A 10 -3.07 -7.66 -5.59
C TYR A 10 -2.10 -8.80 -5.92
N THR A 11 -1.23 -9.17 -4.99
CA THR A 11 -0.36 -10.35 -5.11
C THR A 11 -1.16 -11.63 -5.35
N LEU A 12 -2.36 -11.72 -4.77
CA LEU A 12 -3.22 -12.90 -4.74
C LEU A 12 -4.43 -12.78 -5.67
N ARG A 13 -4.38 -11.88 -6.67
CA ARG A 13 -5.51 -11.61 -7.58
C ARG A 13 -6.05 -12.83 -8.32
N GLU A 14 -5.20 -13.83 -8.59
CA GLU A 14 -5.64 -15.08 -9.20
C GLU A 14 -6.25 -16.05 -8.18
N GLU A 15 -5.73 -16.05 -6.94
CA GLU A 15 -6.28 -16.82 -5.82
C GLU A 15 -7.65 -16.31 -5.38
N LEU A 16 -7.86 -14.98 -5.41
CA LEU A 16 -9.16 -14.36 -5.10
C LEU A 16 -10.29 -14.89 -5.99
N LYS A 17 -10.01 -15.23 -7.25
CA LYS A 17 -10.99 -15.82 -8.18
C LYS A 17 -11.49 -17.20 -7.73
N LYS A 18 -10.77 -17.87 -6.83
CA LYS A 18 -11.14 -19.19 -6.28
C LYS A 18 -12.02 -19.06 -5.03
N GLY A 19 -12.21 -17.87 -4.50
CA GLY A 19 -13.06 -17.53 -3.35
C GLY A 19 -12.34 -16.71 -2.30
N ILE A 20 -13.03 -15.71 -1.79
CA ILE A 20 -12.49 -14.74 -0.81
C ILE A 20 -12.34 -15.40 0.56
N TYR A 21 -13.39 -16.04 1.06
CA TYR A 21 -13.38 -16.65 2.38
C TYR A 21 -12.29 -17.72 2.57
N PRO A 22 -12.12 -18.72 1.67
CA PRO A 22 -11.07 -19.73 1.83
C PRO A 22 -9.67 -19.10 1.75
N LEU A 23 -9.46 -18.08 0.92
CA LEU A 23 -8.18 -17.38 0.85
C LEU A 23 -7.85 -16.67 2.16
N PHE A 24 -8.80 -15.94 2.74
CA PHE A 24 -8.59 -15.24 4.01
C PHE A 24 -8.30 -16.21 5.17
N LYS A 25 -8.95 -17.37 5.17
CA LYS A 25 -8.64 -18.45 6.12
C LYS A 25 -7.19 -18.89 6.01
N VAL A 26 -6.70 -19.15 4.79
CA VAL A 26 -5.28 -19.51 4.55
C VAL A 26 -4.34 -18.42 5.04
N LEU A 27 -4.61 -17.15 4.72
CA LEU A 27 -3.78 -16.04 5.17
C LEU A 27 -3.73 -15.95 6.70
N LYS A 28 -4.85 -16.15 7.38
CA LYS A 28 -4.88 -16.20 8.84
C LYS A 28 -4.08 -17.35 9.41
N GLU A 29 -4.21 -18.55 8.83
CA GLU A 29 -3.45 -19.75 9.24
C GLU A 29 -1.94 -19.55 9.04
N MET A 30 -1.51 -18.79 8.02
CA MET A 30 -0.12 -18.38 7.80
C MET A 30 0.39 -17.37 8.86
N GLY A 31 -0.50 -16.70 9.59
CA GLY A 31 -0.16 -15.75 10.64
C GLY A 31 -0.26 -14.27 10.27
N TRP A 32 -0.89 -13.93 9.14
CA TRP A 32 -1.18 -12.54 8.80
C TRP A 32 -2.16 -11.92 9.79
N GLU A 33 -1.92 -10.65 10.15
CA GLU A 33 -2.81 -9.88 11.03
C GLU A 33 -3.91 -9.16 10.25
N GLY A 34 -3.62 -8.82 9.00
CA GLY A 34 -4.57 -8.15 8.12
C GLY A 34 -4.30 -8.40 6.65
N VAL A 35 -5.18 -7.83 5.85
CA VAL A 35 -5.08 -7.76 4.39
C VAL A 35 -5.31 -6.33 3.93
N GLN A 36 -4.62 -5.90 2.88
CA GLN A 36 -4.98 -4.67 2.21
C GLN A 36 -5.84 -5.00 1.01
N ILE A 37 -7.03 -4.40 0.98
CA ILE A 37 -8.07 -4.73 0.01
C ILE A 37 -7.71 -4.14 -1.35
N SER A 38 -7.54 -4.99 -2.35
CA SER A 38 -7.35 -4.59 -3.75
C SER A 38 -7.62 -5.76 -4.70
N ALA A 39 -7.73 -5.48 -5.99
CA ALA A 39 -7.86 -6.47 -7.06
C ALA A 39 -8.96 -7.53 -6.81
N LEU A 40 -10.01 -7.14 -6.12
CA LEU A 40 -11.17 -8.00 -5.94
C LEU A 40 -11.78 -8.34 -7.32
N PRO A 41 -12.38 -9.54 -7.49
CA PRO A 41 -13.05 -9.92 -8.73
C PRO A 41 -14.14 -8.92 -9.12
N GLU A 42 -14.42 -8.78 -10.42
CA GLU A 42 -15.59 -8.02 -10.86
C GLU A 42 -16.87 -8.58 -10.21
N ASN A 43 -17.74 -7.69 -9.76
CA ASN A 43 -19.01 -8.03 -9.08
C ASN A 43 -18.84 -8.81 -7.75
N TYR A 44 -17.74 -8.60 -7.02
CA TYR A 44 -17.60 -9.14 -5.68
C TYR A 44 -18.72 -8.64 -4.73
N ASP A 45 -19.09 -9.46 -3.76
CA ASP A 45 -20.02 -9.04 -2.70
C ASP A 45 -19.23 -8.43 -1.54
N GLN A 46 -19.42 -7.14 -1.29
CA GLN A 46 -18.79 -6.42 -0.18
C GLN A 46 -19.10 -7.08 1.18
N LYS A 47 -20.30 -7.66 1.34
CA LYS A 47 -20.67 -8.36 2.56
C LYS A 47 -19.93 -9.69 2.73
N GLU A 48 -19.60 -10.38 1.63
CA GLU A 48 -18.74 -11.56 1.67
C GLU A 48 -17.33 -11.20 2.15
N VAL A 49 -16.76 -10.09 1.65
CA VAL A 49 -15.46 -9.59 2.10
C VAL A 49 -15.48 -9.27 3.59
N ALA A 50 -16.46 -8.49 4.06
CA ALA A 50 -16.61 -8.14 5.47
C ALA A 50 -16.80 -9.37 6.36
N PHE A 51 -17.63 -10.33 5.91
CA PHE A 51 -17.82 -11.60 6.59
C PHE A 51 -16.51 -12.39 6.68
N ALA A 52 -15.76 -12.49 5.58
CA ALA A 52 -14.48 -13.21 5.54
C ALA A 52 -13.41 -12.56 6.45
N LEU A 53 -13.33 -11.23 6.50
CA LEU A 53 -12.47 -10.49 7.44
C LEU A 53 -12.82 -10.86 8.89
N LYS A 54 -14.09 -10.74 9.26
CA LYS A 54 -14.57 -10.96 10.61
C LYS A 54 -14.36 -12.41 11.07
N GLU A 55 -14.83 -13.38 10.28
CA GLU A 55 -14.77 -14.80 10.65
C GLU A 55 -13.34 -15.34 10.75
N ASN A 56 -12.41 -14.76 9.98
CA ASN A 56 -11.01 -15.14 10.05
C ASN A 56 -10.19 -14.24 11.01
N ASN A 57 -10.81 -13.29 11.70
CA ASN A 57 -10.13 -12.33 12.57
C ASN A 57 -8.95 -11.66 11.86
N LEU A 58 -9.17 -11.19 10.61
CA LEU A 58 -8.27 -10.37 9.84
C LEU A 58 -8.76 -8.92 9.86
N GLN A 59 -7.84 -7.96 9.93
CA GLN A 59 -8.16 -6.54 9.83
C GLN A 59 -7.94 -6.05 8.40
N ALA A 60 -8.74 -5.09 7.94
CA ALA A 60 -8.46 -4.40 6.70
C ALA A 60 -7.42 -3.29 6.95
N ALA A 61 -6.24 -3.44 6.32
CA ALA A 61 -5.16 -2.46 6.36
C ALA A 61 -5.33 -1.41 5.24
N GLY A 62 -6.55 -0.91 5.06
CA GLY A 62 -6.90 0.00 3.99
C GLY A 62 -7.36 -0.69 2.71
N MET A 63 -7.77 0.14 1.75
CA MET A 63 -8.29 -0.33 0.45
C MET A 63 -7.80 0.55 -0.70
N HIS A 64 -7.35 -0.09 -1.78
CA HIS A 64 -6.95 0.54 -3.02
C HIS A 64 -8.16 0.81 -3.91
N ILE A 65 -8.41 2.07 -4.21
CA ILE A 65 -9.56 2.54 -4.99
C ILE A 65 -9.09 3.40 -6.16
N SER A 66 -9.61 3.15 -7.35
CA SER A 66 -9.29 3.93 -8.55
C SER A 66 -9.75 5.39 -8.43
N LEU A 67 -9.08 6.28 -9.17
CA LEU A 67 -9.42 7.71 -9.18
C LEU A 67 -10.86 7.94 -9.67
N ASP A 68 -11.30 7.18 -10.68
CA ASP A 68 -12.66 7.27 -11.22
C ASP A 68 -13.71 6.93 -10.14
N ARG A 69 -13.50 5.82 -9.43
CA ARG A 69 -14.42 5.42 -8.37
C ARG A 69 -14.42 6.41 -7.19
N LEU A 70 -13.25 6.95 -6.82
CA LEU A 70 -13.15 8.01 -5.81
C LEU A 70 -13.88 9.30 -6.21
N THR A 71 -13.93 9.58 -7.51
CA THR A 71 -14.59 10.79 -8.05
C THR A 71 -16.08 10.58 -8.23
N ASP A 72 -16.52 9.42 -8.71
CA ASP A 72 -17.86 9.18 -9.17
C ASP A 72 -18.77 8.51 -8.11
N ASP A 73 -18.17 7.80 -7.12
CA ASP A 73 -18.90 7.02 -6.11
C ASP A 73 -18.27 7.12 -4.71
N LEU A 74 -17.91 8.33 -4.26
CA LEU A 74 -17.26 8.53 -2.96
C LEU A 74 -18.10 7.99 -1.80
N ASP A 75 -19.41 8.23 -1.80
CA ASP A 75 -20.32 7.72 -0.76
C ASP A 75 -20.35 6.18 -0.70
N GLY A 76 -20.28 5.52 -1.85
CA GLY A 76 -20.17 4.05 -1.92
C GLY A 76 -18.85 3.55 -1.38
N VAL A 77 -17.76 4.24 -1.69
CA VAL A 77 -16.41 3.92 -1.17
C VAL A 77 -16.35 4.08 0.35
N ILE A 78 -16.92 5.16 0.90
CA ILE A 78 -16.97 5.40 2.35
C ILE A 78 -17.74 4.28 3.05
N LYS A 79 -18.92 3.93 2.55
CA LYS A 79 -19.75 2.84 3.11
C LYS A 79 -19.04 1.49 3.07
N GLU A 80 -18.27 1.24 2.01
CA GLU A 80 -17.46 0.02 1.89
C GLU A 80 -16.30 0.03 2.90
N ALA A 81 -15.61 1.15 3.08
CA ALA A 81 -14.55 1.31 4.08
C ALA A 81 -15.10 1.10 5.51
N GLU A 82 -16.27 1.66 5.82
CA GLU A 82 -16.97 1.44 7.10
C GLU A 82 -17.32 -0.03 7.31
N LEU A 83 -17.81 -0.72 6.27
CA LEU A 83 -18.14 -2.14 6.31
C LEU A 83 -16.93 -3.02 6.61
N TYR A 84 -15.74 -2.63 6.15
CA TYR A 84 -14.46 -3.31 6.40
C TYR A 84 -13.75 -2.82 7.66
N GLU A 85 -14.35 -1.90 8.40
CA GLU A 85 -13.77 -1.30 9.61
C GLU A 85 -12.41 -0.65 9.37
N THR A 86 -12.22 -0.05 8.19
CA THR A 86 -11.02 0.74 7.85
C THR A 86 -11.40 2.19 7.51
N LYS A 87 -10.48 3.10 7.78
CA LYS A 87 -10.58 4.50 7.36
C LYS A 87 -9.56 4.88 6.30
N ASP A 88 -8.70 3.91 5.90
CA ASP A 88 -7.64 4.14 4.93
C ASP A 88 -8.11 3.83 3.52
N ILE A 89 -8.19 4.87 2.71
CA ILE A 89 -8.56 4.80 1.29
C ILE A 89 -7.38 5.32 0.47
N ILE A 90 -6.84 4.48 -0.38
CA ILE A 90 -5.60 4.74 -1.09
C ILE A 90 -5.84 4.78 -2.59
N LEU A 91 -5.39 5.83 -3.27
CA LEU A 91 -5.26 5.84 -4.71
C LEU A 91 -4.00 5.04 -5.10
N PRO A 92 -4.14 3.85 -5.74
CA PRO A 92 -2.98 2.98 -6.00
C PRO A 92 -2.10 3.46 -7.14
N SER A 93 -2.61 4.25 -8.07
CA SER A 93 -1.87 4.78 -9.22
C SER A 93 -2.66 5.88 -9.90
N ILE A 94 -1.93 6.80 -10.55
CA ILE A 94 -2.51 7.83 -11.43
C ILE A 94 -2.78 7.21 -12.80
N PRO A 95 -3.93 7.45 -13.46
CA PRO A 95 -4.16 7.06 -14.84
C PRO A 95 -3.07 7.54 -15.79
N LYS A 96 -2.66 6.69 -16.73
CA LYS A 96 -1.49 6.92 -17.59
C LYS A 96 -1.55 8.24 -18.38
N GLU A 97 -2.73 8.65 -18.78
CA GLU A 97 -2.99 9.92 -19.46
C GLU A 97 -2.69 11.15 -18.60
N LEU A 98 -2.58 10.98 -17.28
CA LEU A 98 -2.23 12.04 -16.33
C LEU A 98 -0.76 11.99 -15.88
N HIS A 99 0.09 11.13 -16.47
CA HIS A 99 1.52 11.06 -16.18
C HIS A 99 2.29 12.25 -16.76
N HIS A 100 1.93 13.45 -16.35
CA HIS A 100 2.59 14.71 -16.71
C HIS A 100 2.28 15.78 -15.65
N ALA A 101 3.05 16.88 -15.64
CA ALA A 101 2.98 17.90 -14.58
C ALA A 101 1.55 18.41 -14.31
N GLU A 102 0.78 18.76 -15.35
CA GLU A 102 -0.59 19.25 -15.18
C GLU A 102 -1.53 18.16 -14.67
N GLY A 103 -1.33 16.90 -15.08
CA GLY A 103 -2.09 15.75 -14.57
C GLY A 103 -1.87 15.55 -13.06
N PHE A 104 -0.63 15.67 -12.58
CA PHE A 104 -0.33 15.61 -11.14
C PHE A 104 -0.97 16.76 -10.35
N LYS A 105 -0.98 17.95 -10.89
CA LYS A 105 -1.68 19.10 -10.28
C LYS A 105 -3.18 18.83 -10.16
N GLU A 106 -3.77 18.27 -11.21
CA GLU A 106 -5.19 17.91 -11.22
C GLU A 106 -5.49 16.80 -10.21
N VAL A 107 -4.69 15.73 -10.15
CA VAL A 107 -4.86 14.65 -9.17
C VAL A 107 -4.72 15.18 -7.75
N LYS A 108 -3.71 16.04 -7.48
CA LYS A 108 -3.55 16.67 -6.17
C LYS A 108 -4.79 17.47 -5.76
N ARG A 109 -5.35 18.24 -6.70
CA ARG A 109 -6.56 19.02 -6.46
C ARG A 109 -7.76 18.11 -6.13
N ARG A 110 -7.97 17.02 -6.92
CA ARG A 110 -9.05 16.06 -6.71
C ARG A 110 -8.93 15.34 -5.36
N LEU A 111 -7.76 14.79 -5.04
CA LEU A 111 -7.55 14.07 -3.78
C LEU A 111 -7.72 14.98 -2.56
N ASN A 112 -7.28 16.23 -2.62
CA ASN A 112 -7.53 17.20 -1.54
C ASN A 112 -9.01 17.57 -1.41
N HIS A 113 -9.76 17.64 -2.51
CA HIS A 113 -11.22 17.82 -2.47
C HIS A 113 -11.88 16.62 -1.80
N ILE A 114 -11.55 15.40 -2.22
CA ILE A 114 -12.05 14.15 -1.63
C ILE A 114 -11.75 14.07 -0.13
N ALA A 115 -10.50 14.42 0.28
CA ALA A 115 -10.13 14.42 1.69
C ALA A 115 -10.95 15.42 2.54
N LYS A 116 -11.38 16.53 1.95
CA LYS A 116 -12.26 17.52 2.62
C LYS A 116 -13.71 17.07 2.68
N GLU A 117 -14.20 16.37 1.67
CA GLU A 117 -15.56 15.78 1.65
C GLU A 117 -15.69 14.56 2.58
N ALA A 118 -14.59 13.84 2.82
CA ALA A 118 -14.53 12.65 3.66
C ALA A 118 -13.58 12.84 4.87
N PRO A 119 -13.84 13.75 5.81
CA PRO A 119 -12.90 14.14 6.87
C PRO A 119 -12.60 13.02 7.89
N GLU A 120 -13.44 12.02 7.98
CA GLU A 120 -13.24 10.85 8.86
C GLU A 120 -12.34 9.78 8.20
N GLN A 121 -12.12 9.88 6.89
CA GLN A 121 -11.29 8.97 6.13
C GLN A 121 -9.86 9.53 5.98
N ARG A 122 -8.88 8.63 5.82
CA ARG A 122 -7.50 8.97 5.49
C ARG A 122 -7.27 8.70 4.01
N ILE A 123 -7.11 9.75 3.22
CA ILE A 123 -6.87 9.64 1.78
C ILE A 123 -5.36 9.62 1.54
N SER A 124 -4.87 8.51 0.99
CA SER A 124 -3.44 8.28 0.73
C SER A 124 -3.16 8.05 -0.75
N TYR A 125 -1.90 8.20 -1.12
CA TYR A 125 -1.41 7.88 -2.46
C TYR A 125 -0.27 6.86 -2.37
N HIS A 126 -0.36 5.79 -3.18
CA HIS A 126 0.67 4.77 -3.36
C HIS A 126 1.47 5.04 -4.64
N ASN A 127 2.79 4.96 -4.54
CA ASN A 127 3.67 5.29 -5.65
C ASN A 127 4.18 4.07 -6.43
N HIS A 128 4.59 4.37 -7.67
CA HIS A 128 5.39 3.54 -8.56
C HIS A 128 6.71 4.24 -8.90
N ALA A 129 7.31 3.90 -10.06
CA ALA A 129 8.55 4.53 -10.49
C ALA A 129 8.33 5.80 -11.33
N PHE A 130 7.21 5.90 -12.05
CA PHE A 130 6.98 6.98 -13.02
C PHE A 130 6.87 8.36 -12.37
N GLU A 131 6.49 8.44 -11.10
CA GLU A 131 6.40 9.69 -10.35
C GLU A 131 7.76 10.39 -10.21
N PHE A 132 8.84 9.59 -10.19
CA PHE A 132 10.20 10.11 -10.06
C PHE A 132 10.76 10.71 -11.38
N ASP A 133 10.13 10.36 -12.52
CA ASP A 133 10.52 10.86 -13.85
C ASP A 133 9.83 12.18 -14.21
N ILE A 134 8.89 12.64 -13.39
CA ILE A 134 8.09 13.85 -13.64
C ILE A 134 8.56 14.95 -12.71
N GLU A 135 9.07 16.05 -13.29
CA GLU A 135 9.51 17.23 -12.53
C GLU A 135 8.38 18.27 -12.47
N ILE A 136 8.08 18.74 -11.26
CA ILE A 136 7.08 19.78 -11.00
C ILE A 136 7.64 20.75 -9.96
N GLU A 137 7.80 22.00 -10.33
CA GLU A 137 8.27 23.07 -9.42
C GLU A 137 9.62 22.73 -8.72
N GLY A 138 10.53 22.05 -9.44
CA GLY A 138 11.87 21.68 -8.95
C GLY A 138 11.89 20.45 -8.03
N GLN A 139 10.81 19.68 -7.95
CA GLN A 139 10.73 18.42 -7.19
C GLN A 139 10.14 17.30 -8.05
N ASP A 140 10.36 16.04 -7.67
CA ASP A 140 9.71 14.92 -8.33
C ASP A 140 8.19 14.91 -8.06
N GLY A 141 7.42 14.24 -8.95
CA GLY A 141 5.97 14.22 -8.89
C GLY A 141 5.42 13.66 -7.58
N LEU A 142 6.10 12.69 -6.97
CA LEU A 142 5.67 12.11 -5.69
C LEU A 142 5.83 13.12 -4.54
N HIS A 143 6.97 13.80 -4.45
CA HIS A 143 7.16 14.88 -3.48
C HIS A 143 6.18 16.02 -3.71
N TYR A 144 5.95 16.42 -4.96
CA TYR A 144 4.95 17.43 -5.27
C TYR A 144 3.55 17.04 -4.77
N LEU A 145 3.14 15.81 -5.03
CA LEU A 145 1.81 15.32 -4.65
C LEU A 145 1.63 15.27 -3.13
N LEU A 146 2.65 14.81 -2.39
CA LEU A 146 2.59 14.50 -0.96
C LEU A 146 3.12 15.61 -0.05
N ASN A 147 3.77 16.64 -0.58
CA ASN A 147 4.31 17.76 0.20
C ASN A 147 3.21 18.38 1.08
N PRO A 148 3.40 18.45 2.43
CA PRO A 148 2.38 18.91 3.37
C PRO A 148 2.09 20.43 3.30
N ALA A 149 2.85 21.19 2.49
CA ALA A 149 2.60 22.60 2.31
C ALA A 149 1.22 22.87 1.68
N ASN A 150 0.72 24.10 1.87
CA ASN A 150 -0.53 24.59 1.26
C ASN A 150 -1.78 23.76 1.58
N ASP A 151 -1.95 23.36 2.85
CA ASP A 151 -3.13 22.62 3.31
C ASP A 151 -3.37 21.31 2.55
N ASN A 152 -2.29 20.57 2.31
CA ASN A 152 -2.36 19.28 1.64
C ASN A 152 -2.73 18.17 2.60
N HIS A 153 -3.90 17.56 2.41
CA HIS A 153 -4.46 16.49 3.24
C HIS A 153 -4.09 15.08 2.76
N ILE A 154 -3.42 14.96 1.59
CA ILE A 154 -3.04 13.65 1.03
C ILE A 154 -1.93 13.04 1.88
N LEU A 155 -2.16 11.83 2.37
CA LEU A 155 -1.18 11.04 3.09
C LEU A 155 -0.36 10.17 2.13
N ALA A 156 0.78 9.67 2.61
CA ALA A 156 1.63 8.79 1.85
C ALA A 156 1.30 7.31 2.13
N GLU A 157 1.45 6.47 1.10
CA GLU A 157 1.67 5.04 1.21
C GLU A 157 2.88 4.71 0.32
N ILE A 158 4.09 4.89 0.87
CA ILE A 158 5.32 4.71 0.08
C ILE A 158 5.63 3.25 -0.11
N ASP A 159 5.87 2.87 -1.36
CA ASP A 159 6.42 1.57 -1.74
C ASP A 159 7.94 1.67 -1.88
N VAL A 160 8.64 1.00 -0.99
CA VAL A 160 10.11 1.07 -0.89
C VAL A 160 10.85 0.45 -2.08
N TYR A 161 10.23 -0.52 -2.77
CA TYR A 161 10.78 -1.10 -3.99
C TYR A 161 10.87 -0.06 -5.11
N TRP A 162 9.79 0.70 -5.34
CA TRP A 162 9.76 1.69 -6.40
C TRP A 162 10.69 2.88 -6.10
N VAL A 163 10.84 3.27 -4.83
CA VAL A 163 11.86 4.24 -4.39
C VAL A 163 13.27 3.72 -4.74
N LYS A 164 13.55 2.46 -4.38
CA LYS A 164 14.84 1.81 -4.70
C LYS A 164 15.06 1.70 -6.21
N LYS A 165 14.02 1.35 -6.96
CA LYS A 165 14.03 1.24 -8.43
C LYS A 165 14.35 2.57 -9.11
N ALA A 166 13.91 3.68 -8.54
CA ALA A 166 14.24 5.04 -8.97
C ALA A 166 15.66 5.49 -8.53
N GLY A 167 16.48 4.58 -7.97
CA GLY A 167 17.85 4.87 -7.56
C GLY A 167 18.00 5.68 -6.27
N LYS A 168 16.93 5.81 -5.48
CA LYS A 168 16.92 6.55 -4.22
C LYS A 168 17.12 5.60 -3.02
N ASP A 169 17.58 6.13 -1.89
CA ASP A 169 17.59 5.40 -0.63
C ASP A 169 16.20 5.42 -0.01
N PRO A 170 15.60 4.25 0.30
CA PRO A 170 14.25 4.21 0.86
C PRO A 170 14.12 4.98 2.18
N VAL A 171 15.05 4.85 3.12
CA VAL A 171 14.94 5.48 4.44
C VAL A 171 15.08 6.99 4.36
N GLU A 172 16.01 7.48 3.55
CA GLU A 172 16.17 8.91 3.30
C GLU A 172 14.89 9.48 2.67
N TYR A 173 14.31 8.76 1.71
CA TYR A 173 13.09 9.18 1.00
C TYR A 173 11.85 9.22 1.90
N LEU A 174 11.75 8.32 2.89
CA LEU A 174 10.65 8.30 3.85
C LEU A 174 10.64 9.50 4.81
N THR A 175 11.80 10.11 5.07
CA THR A 175 11.98 11.11 6.13
C THR A 175 10.97 12.28 6.11
N PRO A 176 10.63 12.89 4.96
CA PRO A 176 9.65 13.99 4.89
C PRO A 176 8.21 13.58 5.25
N PHE A 177 7.91 12.28 5.25
CA PHE A 177 6.55 11.74 5.44
C PHE A 177 6.29 11.22 6.87
N ALA A 178 7.18 11.53 7.82
CA ALA A 178 7.01 11.17 9.24
C ALA A 178 5.63 11.60 9.76
N ASN A 179 4.89 10.67 10.40
CA ASN A 179 3.53 10.85 10.91
C ASN A 179 2.47 11.23 9.86
N ARG A 180 2.78 11.06 8.59
CA ARG A 180 1.88 11.27 7.45
C ARG A 180 1.76 10.03 6.55
N MET A 181 2.11 8.87 7.07
CA MET A 181 2.11 7.61 6.34
C MET A 181 1.62 6.50 7.27
N PRO A 182 0.31 6.25 7.33
CA PRO A 182 -0.24 5.18 8.17
C PRO A 182 0.13 3.78 7.69
N ILE A 183 0.35 3.62 6.40
CA ILE A 183 0.68 2.34 5.76
C ILE A 183 1.93 2.51 4.90
N ILE A 184 2.81 1.51 4.95
CA ILE A 184 3.99 1.42 4.08
C ILE A 184 3.95 0.11 3.29
N HIS A 185 4.32 0.15 2.00
CA HIS A 185 4.48 -1.05 1.20
C HIS A 185 5.90 -1.59 1.27
N LEU A 186 5.99 -2.87 1.60
CA LEU A 186 7.23 -3.64 1.66
C LEU A 186 7.27 -4.61 0.48
N LYS A 187 8.16 -4.32 -0.45
CA LYS A 187 8.40 -5.09 -1.67
C LYS A 187 9.91 -5.13 -1.89
N ASP A 188 10.50 -6.30 -2.12
CA ASP A 188 11.96 -6.43 -2.27
C ASP A 188 12.37 -6.53 -3.73
N MET A 189 13.67 -6.35 -4.00
CA MET A 189 14.25 -6.27 -5.32
C MET A 189 15.35 -7.31 -5.50
N THR A 190 15.35 -8.05 -6.62
CA THR A 190 16.39 -9.01 -6.95
C THR A 190 17.76 -8.34 -7.11
N ASN A 191 18.81 -9.07 -6.72
CA ASN A 191 20.21 -8.64 -6.87
C ASN A 191 20.78 -9.02 -8.24
N ASP A 192 20.06 -8.64 -9.31
CA ASP A 192 20.51 -8.86 -10.69
C ASP A 192 20.16 -7.66 -11.57
N VAL A 193 20.61 -7.69 -12.83
CA VAL A 193 20.39 -6.59 -13.79
C VAL A 193 18.90 -6.32 -14.10
N ARG A 194 18.02 -7.27 -13.84
CA ARG A 194 16.58 -7.13 -14.07
C ARG A 194 15.96 -6.25 -12.99
N GLN A 195 16.49 -6.30 -11.76
CA GLN A 195 15.94 -5.57 -10.61
C GLN A 195 14.43 -5.77 -10.50
N THR A 196 13.99 -7.02 -10.62
CA THR A 196 12.57 -7.39 -10.51
C THR A 196 12.18 -7.66 -9.05
N PHE A 197 10.97 -8.16 -8.85
CA PHE A 197 10.43 -8.42 -7.51
C PHE A 197 11.09 -9.64 -6.86
N ALA A 198 11.27 -9.56 -5.54
CA ALA A 198 11.73 -10.65 -4.70
C ALA A 198 10.90 -10.69 -3.41
N GLU A 199 10.90 -11.83 -2.75
CA GLU A 199 10.32 -11.96 -1.41
C GLU A 199 11.08 -11.08 -0.43
N VAL A 200 10.37 -10.40 0.45
CA VAL A 200 10.97 -9.51 1.46
C VAL A 200 12.07 -10.22 2.24
N GLY A 201 13.26 -9.63 2.24
CA GLY A 201 14.44 -10.16 2.92
C GLY A 201 15.25 -11.18 2.11
N THR A 202 14.93 -11.38 0.84
CA THR A 202 15.71 -12.23 -0.07
C THR A 202 16.43 -11.42 -1.16
N GLY A 203 16.13 -10.14 -1.29
CA GLY A 203 16.69 -9.22 -2.27
C GLY A 203 17.74 -8.28 -1.71
N VAL A 204 17.73 -7.03 -2.18
CA VAL A 204 18.78 -6.03 -1.87
C VAL A 204 18.33 -4.90 -0.95
N ILE A 205 17.06 -4.86 -0.56
CA ILE A 205 16.54 -3.80 0.32
C ILE A 205 16.77 -4.22 1.78
N ASP A 206 17.40 -3.33 2.56
CA ASP A 206 17.54 -3.54 4.00
C ASP A 206 16.26 -3.07 4.72
N PHE A 207 15.46 -4.02 5.18
CA PHE A 207 14.19 -3.74 5.86
C PHE A 207 14.34 -3.39 7.33
N ILE A 208 15.47 -3.69 7.98
CA ILE A 208 15.66 -3.38 9.41
C ILE A 208 15.55 -1.87 9.67
N PRO A 209 16.30 -0.99 8.99
CA PRO A 209 16.16 0.46 9.19
C PRO A 209 14.79 1.00 8.77
N ILE A 210 14.14 0.41 7.75
CA ILE A 210 12.78 0.79 7.34
C ILE A 210 11.77 0.49 8.45
N LEU A 211 11.83 -0.71 9.04
CA LEU A 211 10.97 -1.09 10.17
C LEU A 211 11.22 -0.22 11.40
N GLN A 212 12.49 0.08 11.71
CA GLN A 212 12.87 0.98 12.82
C GLN A 212 12.30 2.38 12.60
N TRP A 213 12.48 2.92 11.40
CA TRP A 213 11.95 4.23 11.02
C TRP A 213 10.42 4.24 11.13
N GLY A 214 9.75 3.24 10.59
CA GLY A 214 8.29 3.14 10.61
C GLY A 214 7.72 3.10 12.03
N LYS A 215 8.35 2.30 12.92
CA LYS A 215 7.96 2.22 14.33
C LYS A 215 8.08 3.57 15.06
N ALA A 216 9.09 4.37 14.71
CA ALA A 216 9.33 5.68 15.29
C ALA A 216 8.44 6.79 14.72
N ASN A 217 7.88 6.61 13.52
CA ASN A 217 7.22 7.66 12.74
C ASN A 217 5.75 7.36 12.37
N GLY A 218 5.07 6.53 13.15
CA GLY A 218 3.61 6.40 13.11
C GLY A 218 3.06 5.44 12.05
N ILE A 219 3.88 4.52 11.51
CA ILE A 219 3.38 3.44 10.66
C ILE A 219 2.52 2.50 11.49
N GLU A 220 1.28 2.31 11.06
CA GLU A 220 0.32 1.39 11.68
C GLU A 220 0.35 0.01 11.00
N TRP A 221 0.52 -0.02 9.65
CA TRP A 221 0.52 -1.22 8.86
C TRP A 221 1.72 -1.31 7.92
N TYR A 222 2.27 -2.50 7.83
CA TYR A 222 3.35 -2.88 6.90
C TYR A 222 2.75 -3.87 5.90
N ALA A 223 2.33 -3.36 4.73
CA ALA A 223 1.68 -4.15 3.69
C ALA A 223 2.73 -4.78 2.78
N VAL A 224 2.68 -6.10 2.62
CA VAL A 224 3.59 -6.86 1.75
C VAL A 224 2.93 -7.10 0.41
N GLU A 225 3.62 -6.72 -0.65
CA GLU A 225 3.18 -6.94 -2.03
C GLU A 225 4.29 -7.51 -2.90
N GLN A 226 3.91 -8.32 -3.87
CA GLN A 226 4.79 -8.76 -4.96
C GLN A 226 3.96 -8.88 -6.24
N ASP A 227 4.16 -7.99 -7.21
CA ASP A 227 3.32 -7.90 -8.42
C ASP A 227 3.44 -9.14 -9.30
N ILE A 228 4.64 -9.73 -9.35
CA ILE A 228 4.96 -10.96 -10.09
C ILE A 228 5.79 -11.86 -9.18
N CYS A 229 5.31 -13.06 -8.93
CA CYS A 229 6.00 -14.09 -8.17
C CYS A 229 6.58 -15.16 -9.12
N GLU A 230 7.84 -15.55 -8.91
CA GLU A 230 8.48 -16.67 -9.64
C GLU A 230 7.99 -18.04 -9.12
N ARG A 231 7.39 -18.07 -7.95
CA ARG A 231 6.78 -19.24 -7.27
C ARG A 231 5.30 -18.98 -6.97
N PRO A 232 4.55 -19.95 -6.44
CA PRO A 232 3.18 -19.71 -6.02
C PRO A 232 3.07 -18.48 -5.09
N PRO A 233 2.16 -17.52 -5.34
CA PRO A 233 2.09 -16.27 -4.58
C PRO A 233 1.93 -16.43 -3.07
N LEU A 234 1.19 -17.45 -2.62
CA LEU A 234 1.06 -17.75 -1.20
C LEU A 234 2.40 -18.17 -0.57
N GLU A 235 3.23 -18.93 -1.29
CA GLU A 235 4.58 -19.31 -0.83
C GLU A 235 5.48 -18.07 -0.73
N SER A 236 5.44 -17.17 -1.71
CA SER A 236 6.18 -15.90 -1.67
C SER A 236 5.79 -15.04 -0.47
N LEU A 237 4.50 -14.92 -0.18
CA LEU A 237 4.00 -14.19 0.98
C LEU A 237 4.40 -14.85 2.31
N GLU A 238 4.42 -16.19 2.38
CA GLU A 238 4.87 -16.92 3.58
C GLU A 238 6.34 -16.65 3.88
N ILE A 239 7.20 -16.69 2.85
CA ILE A 239 8.64 -16.36 2.98
C ILE A 239 8.81 -14.93 3.48
N SER A 240 8.12 -13.98 2.85
CA SER A 240 8.16 -12.57 3.21
C SER A 240 7.73 -12.33 4.67
N LEU A 241 6.61 -12.91 5.09
CA LEU A 241 6.11 -12.77 6.46
C LEU A 241 7.09 -13.33 7.49
N ARG A 242 7.64 -14.52 7.24
CA ARG A 242 8.63 -15.15 8.13
C ARG A 242 9.86 -14.27 8.30
N ASN A 243 10.40 -13.74 7.21
CA ASN A 243 11.58 -12.86 7.24
C ASN A 243 11.27 -11.56 8.01
N LEU A 244 10.12 -10.94 7.79
CA LEU A 244 9.69 -9.74 8.52
C LEU A 244 9.53 -9.99 10.02
N GLN A 245 8.96 -11.14 10.41
CA GLN A 245 8.85 -11.53 11.82
C GLN A 245 10.24 -11.72 12.45
N GLU A 246 11.22 -12.25 11.73
CA GLU A 246 12.59 -12.35 12.21
C GLU A 246 13.25 -10.98 12.36
N PHE A 247 13.07 -10.07 11.39
CA PHE A 247 13.59 -8.70 11.48
C PHE A 247 12.96 -7.94 12.66
N ALA A 248 11.65 -8.05 12.83
CA ALA A 248 10.94 -7.43 13.94
C ALA A 248 11.47 -7.88 15.31
N ARG A 249 11.84 -9.16 15.48
CA ARG A 249 12.45 -9.67 16.70
C ARG A 249 13.84 -9.10 16.97
N LYS A 250 14.60 -8.74 15.94
CA LYS A 250 15.95 -8.15 16.07
C LYS A 250 15.94 -6.66 16.46
N ILE A 251 14.79 -6.00 16.30
CA ILE A 251 14.63 -4.54 16.54
C ILE A 251 14.18 -4.24 17.98
N ILE A 252 13.88 -5.25 18.78
CA ILE A 252 13.37 -5.10 20.15
C ILE A 252 14.50 -4.73 21.13
#